data_e30c4072c9eaffe5280a882822cd7ab6
#
_entry.id   e30c4072c9eaffe5280a882822cd7ab6
#
_cell.length_a   1.000
_cell.length_b   1.000
_cell.length_c   1.000
_cell.angle_alpha   90.00
_cell.angle_beta   90.00
_cell.angle_gamma   90.00
#
_symmetry.space_group_name_H-M   'P 1'
#
loop_
_entity.id
_entity.type
_entity.pdbx_description
1 polymer ?
#
loop_
_entity_poly.entity_id
_entity_poly.type
_entity_poly.pdbx_seq_one_letter_code
_entity_poly.pdbx_strand_id
1 'polypeptide(L)'
;QALAPRGSADFCSDYAMPASAEALKALTGLTQITAREMDTWSQAMIDGIANYAGDASIEMRCHDATRRIDAAISERLSELGGEEDHSLLKAFVDSGMPEASVRANIKLTISGGQNEPRDAIAGTVWALLTHPQQHALIESGQYTYTDAFEEYARWISPIGMSPRRVA
;
A
#
# COMPACT_ATOMS: atom_id res chain seq x y z
N GLN A 1 13.10 -5.25 -14.56
CA GLN A 1 13.75 -6.10 -15.61
C GLN A 1 12.79 -7.17 -16.15
N ALA A 2 11.86 -7.73 -15.34
CA ALA A 2 10.94 -8.78 -15.80
C ALA A 2 9.89 -8.31 -16.82
N LEU A 3 9.59 -7.00 -16.92
CA LEU A 3 8.56 -6.45 -17.83
C LEU A 3 9.14 -6.09 -19.21
N ALA A 4 10.40 -5.69 -19.29
CA ALA A 4 11.02 -5.24 -20.55
C ALA A 4 10.92 -6.25 -21.71
N PRO A 5 11.12 -7.57 -21.50
CA PRO A 5 10.98 -8.56 -22.58
C PRO A 5 9.55 -8.73 -23.12
N ARG A 6 8.53 -8.29 -22.40
CA ARG A 6 7.12 -8.43 -22.79
C ARG A 6 6.69 -7.41 -23.85
N GLY A 7 7.46 -6.35 -24.04
CA GLY A 7 7.19 -5.29 -25.02
C GLY A 7 6.00 -4.38 -24.68
N SER A 8 5.10 -4.80 -23.80
CA SER A 8 3.98 -4.01 -23.26
C SER A 8 3.62 -4.48 -21.86
N ALA A 9 3.13 -3.55 -21.03
CA ALA A 9 2.70 -3.85 -19.67
C ALA A 9 1.58 -2.88 -19.26
N ASP A 10 0.65 -3.36 -18.42
CA ASP A 10 -0.21 -2.48 -17.64
C ASP A 10 0.60 -1.99 -16.44
N PHE A 11 0.99 -0.71 -16.46
CA PHE A 11 1.90 -0.18 -15.44
C PHE A 11 1.28 -0.22 -14.04
N CYS A 12 -0.03 -0.03 -13.92
CA CYS A 12 -0.71 -0.06 -12.63
C CYS A 12 -0.67 -1.48 -12.00
N SER A 13 -1.12 -2.49 -12.75
CA SER A 13 -1.23 -3.86 -12.26
C SER A 13 0.09 -4.64 -12.30
N ASP A 14 0.97 -4.36 -13.28
CA ASP A 14 2.19 -5.12 -13.47
C ASP A 14 3.40 -4.54 -12.70
N TYR A 15 3.33 -3.25 -12.29
CA TYR A 15 4.44 -2.58 -11.60
C TYR A 15 4.01 -1.86 -10.32
N ALA A 16 3.11 -0.87 -10.39
CA ALA A 16 2.79 0.00 -9.26
C ALA A 16 2.16 -0.77 -8.10
N MET A 17 1.20 -1.66 -8.38
CA MET A 17 0.57 -2.50 -7.36
C MET A 17 1.56 -3.44 -6.67
N PRO A 18 2.34 -4.28 -7.37
CA PRO A 18 3.30 -5.14 -6.70
C PRO A 18 4.42 -4.36 -5.99
N ALA A 19 4.85 -3.21 -6.51
CA ALA A 19 5.85 -2.39 -5.83
C ALA A 19 5.33 -1.84 -4.50
N SER A 20 4.11 -1.31 -4.48
CA SER A 20 3.44 -0.84 -3.25
C SER A 20 3.24 -1.99 -2.25
N ALA A 21 2.74 -3.14 -2.73
CA ALA A 21 2.49 -4.29 -1.87
C ALA A 21 3.76 -4.87 -1.25
N GLU A 22 4.86 -5.01 -2.02
CA GLU A 22 6.13 -5.50 -1.48
C GLU A 22 6.74 -4.53 -0.45
N ALA A 23 6.66 -3.23 -0.69
CA ALA A 23 7.08 -2.22 0.28
C ALA A 23 6.25 -2.32 1.57
N LEU A 24 4.93 -2.48 1.46
CA LEU A 24 4.02 -2.59 2.60
C LEU A 24 4.24 -3.89 3.40
N LYS A 25 4.51 -5.01 2.72
CA LYS A 25 4.90 -6.27 3.35
C LYS A 25 6.17 -6.11 4.20
N ALA A 26 7.20 -5.48 3.62
CA ALA A 26 8.45 -5.21 4.33
C ALA A 26 8.23 -4.28 5.53
N LEU A 27 7.46 -3.20 5.34
CA LEU A 27 7.14 -2.24 6.39
C LEU A 27 6.36 -2.87 7.55
N THR A 28 5.33 -3.66 7.24
CA THR A 28 4.48 -4.30 8.27
C THR A 28 5.12 -5.52 8.91
N GLY A 29 6.07 -6.17 8.24
CA GLY A 29 6.68 -7.43 8.64
C GLY A 29 5.93 -8.68 8.17
N LEU A 30 4.85 -8.53 7.39
CA LEU A 30 4.06 -9.66 6.87
C LEU A 30 4.67 -10.19 5.57
N THR A 31 5.92 -10.60 5.61
CA THR A 31 6.68 -11.00 4.43
C THR A 31 6.27 -12.36 3.86
N GLN A 32 5.58 -13.20 4.64
CA GLN A 32 5.11 -14.54 4.26
C GLN A 32 3.92 -14.51 3.30
N ILE A 33 3.13 -13.42 3.26
CA ILE A 33 2.02 -13.29 2.32
C ILE A 33 2.48 -12.80 0.94
N THR A 34 1.69 -13.05 -0.09
CA THR A 34 1.99 -12.57 -1.44
C THR A 34 1.58 -11.10 -1.64
N ALA A 35 2.19 -10.41 -2.60
CA ALA A 35 1.79 -9.05 -2.99
C ALA A 35 0.30 -8.98 -3.38
N ARG A 36 -0.21 -10.02 -4.03
CA ARG A 36 -1.61 -10.12 -4.44
C ARG A 36 -2.56 -10.27 -3.24
N GLU A 37 -2.18 -11.03 -2.24
CA GLU A 37 -2.96 -11.14 -1.00
C GLU A 37 -2.99 -9.80 -0.27
N MET A 38 -1.86 -9.13 -0.13
CA MET A 38 -1.77 -7.79 0.48
C MET A 38 -2.72 -6.81 -0.22
N ASP A 39 -2.66 -6.72 -1.55
CA ASP A 39 -3.52 -5.86 -2.36
C ASP A 39 -5.01 -6.23 -2.21
N THR A 40 -5.35 -7.51 -2.34
CA THR A 40 -6.73 -8.00 -2.26
C THR A 40 -7.35 -7.73 -0.89
N TRP A 41 -6.59 -7.96 0.19
CA TRP A 41 -7.10 -7.77 1.56
C TRP A 41 -7.21 -6.29 1.92
N SER A 42 -6.26 -5.47 1.48
CA SER A 42 -6.34 -4.01 1.62
C SER A 42 -7.57 -3.45 0.91
N GLN A 43 -7.78 -3.84 -0.35
CA GLN A 43 -8.94 -3.39 -1.12
C GLN A 43 -10.27 -3.82 -0.47
N ALA A 44 -10.36 -5.06 0.01
CA ALA A 44 -11.57 -5.54 0.68
C ALA A 44 -11.88 -4.76 1.99
N MET A 45 -10.86 -4.33 2.73
CA MET A 45 -11.06 -3.47 3.92
C MET A 45 -11.55 -2.08 3.51
N ILE A 46 -11.00 -1.48 2.45
CA ILE A 46 -11.42 -0.16 1.95
C ILE A 46 -12.84 -0.22 1.43
N ASP A 47 -13.19 -1.24 0.66
CA ASP A 47 -14.56 -1.47 0.18
C ASP A 47 -15.53 -1.58 1.37
N GLY A 48 -15.14 -2.28 2.44
CA GLY A 48 -15.93 -2.39 3.66
C GLY A 48 -16.13 -1.06 4.37
N ILE A 49 -15.09 -0.23 4.46
CA ILE A 49 -15.17 1.13 5.04
C ILE A 49 -16.10 2.03 4.22
N ALA A 50 -16.09 1.89 2.89
CA ALA A 50 -16.90 2.66 1.97
C ALA A 50 -18.30 2.06 1.70
N ASN A 51 -18.67 0.97 2.38
CA ASN A 51 -19.94 0.26 2.17
C ASN A 51 -21.14 1.00 2.77
N TYR A 52 -21.39 2.23 2.33
CA TYR A 52 -22.52 3.04 2.82
C TYR A 52 -23.89 2.48 2.43
N ALA A 53 -23.96 1.64 1.40
CA ALA A 53 -25.21 1.00 0.97
C ALA A 53 -25.57 -0.24 1.80
N GLY A 54 -24.66 -0.75 2.64
CA GLY A 54 -24.89 -1.93 3.47
C GLY A 54 -24.93 -3.23 2.65
N ASP A 55 -24.15 -3.34 1.58
CA ASP A 55 -24.06 -4.57 0.80
C ASP A 55 -23.39 -5.68 1.65
N ALA A 56 -24.17 -6.72 1.98
CA ALA A 56 -23.70 -7.83 2.79
C ALA A 56 -22.53 -8.61 2.15
N SER A 57 -22.41 -8.62 0.83
CA SER A 57 -21.32 -9.30 0.14
C SER A 57 -19.99 -8.57 0.32
N ILE A 58 -20.01 -7.24 0.34
CA ILE A 58 -18.85 -6.39 0.63
C ILE A 58 -18.42 -6.57 2.09
N GLU A 59 -19.38 -6.53 3.02
CA GLU A 59 -19.12 -6.73 4.43
C GLU A 59 -18.49 -8.10 4.70
N MET A 60 -19.00 -9.15 4.09
CA MET A 60 -18.47 -10.51 4.22
C MET A 60 -17.02 -10.61 3.71
N ARG A 61 -16.69 -9.98 2.55
CA ARG A 61 -15.32 -9.95 2.03
C ARG A 61 -14.37 -9.17 2.95
N CYS A 62 -14.83 -8.05 3.49
CA CYS A 62 -14.08 -7.25 4.46
C CYS A 62 -13.76 -8.05 5.73
N HIS A 63 -14.74 -8.74 6.30
CA HIS A 63 -14.52 -9.59 7.46
C HIS A 63 -13.59 -10.78 7.17
N ASP A 64 -13.68 -11.40 5.98
CA ASP A 64 -12.78 -12.47 5.59
C ASP A 64 -11.34 -11.96 5.46
N ALA A 65 -11.13 -10.83 4.79
CA ALA A 65 -9.81 -10.19 4.67
C ALA A 65 -9.23 -9.85 6.05
N THR A 66 -10.02 -9.28 6.94
CA THR A 66 -9.60 -8.96 8.31
C THR A 66 -9.15 -10.21 9.07
N ARG A 67 -9.89 -11.33 8.98
CA ARG A 67 -9.50 -12.60 9.62
C ARG A 67 -8.19 -13.15 9.04
N ARG A 68 -7.99 -13.06 7.73
CA ARG A 68 -6.75 -13.51 7.07
C ARG A 68 -5.55 -12.68 7.51
N ILE A 69 -5.71 -11.38 7.62
CA ILE A 69 -4.66 -10.49 8.15
C ILE A 69 -4.36 -10.85 9.61
N ASP A 70 -5.37 -11.07 10.46
CA ASP A 70 -5.17 -11.48 11.85
C ASP A 70 -4.45 -12.83 11.95
N ALA A 71 -4.73 -13.78 11.05
CA ALA A 71 -4.02 -15.05 10.99
C ALA A 71 -2.55 -14.85 10.58
N ALA A 72 -2.28 -14.03 9.56
CA ALA A 72 -0.91 -13.71 9.13
C ALA A 72 -0.12 -12.98 10.24
N ILE A 73 -0.76 -12.08 10.99
CA ILE A 73 -0.13 -11.44 12.16
C ILE A 73 0.20 -12.49 13.22
N SER A 74 -0.71 -13.42 13.51
CA SER A 74 -0.49 -14.48 14.52
C SER A 74 0.68 -15.39 14.13
N GLU A 75 0.75 -15.80 12.88
CA GLU A 75 1.86 -16.60 12.34
C GLU A 75 3.19 -15.84 12.54
N ARG A 76 3.23 -14.58 12.10
CA ARG A 76 4.45 -13.77 12.21
C ARG A 76 4.86 -13.49 13.65
N LEU A 77 3.92 -13.26 14.55
CA LEU A 77 4.20 -13.07 15.98
C LEU A 77 4.85 -14.28 16.61
N SER A 78 4.50 -15.51 16.17
CA SER A 78 5.12 -16.75 16.68
C SER A 78 6.56 -16.94 16.21
N GLU A 79 6.98 -16.25 15.15
CA GLU A 79 8.30 -16.31 14.54
C GLU A 79 9.19 -15.09 14.88
N LEU A 80 8.62 -14.08 15.56
CA LEU A 80 9.35 -12.87 15.94
C LEU A 80 10.49 -13.22 16.91
N GLY A 81 11.73 -13.14 16.46
CA GLY A 81 12.88 -13.52 17.29
C GLY A 81 14.26 -13.06 16.81
N GLY A 82 14.37 -12.19 15.82
CA GLY A 82 15.67 -11.70 15.30
C GLY A 82 15.94 -10.22 15.62
N GLU A 83 17.21 -9.88 15.92
CA GLU A 83 17.66 -8.50 16.12
C GLU A 83 17.60 -7.65 14.83
N GLU A 84 17.49 -8.27 13.65
CA GLU A 84 17.49 -7.59 12.34
C GLU A 84 16.09 -7.29 11.77
N ASP A 85 15.02 -7.53 12.52
CA ASP A 85 13.65 -7.22 12.07
C ASP A 85 13.30 -5.76 12.40
N HIS A 86 13.26 -4.91 11.39
CA HIS A 86 12.93 -3.49 11.50
C HIS A 86 11.46 -3.18 11.13
N SER A 87 10.59 -4.17 11.12
CA SER A 87 9.18 -3.99 10.79
C SER A 87 8.40 -3.25 11.87
N LEU A 88 7.26 -2.66 11.46
CA LEU A 88 6.32 -2.05 12.41
C LEU A 88 5.79 -3.07 13.43
N LEU A 89 5.54 -4.31 12.99
CA LEU A 89 5.09 -5.37 13.90
C LEU A 89 6.09 -5.59 15.03
N LYS A 90 7.38 -5.73 14.70
CA LYS A 90 8.46 -5.86 15.69
C LYS A 90 8.55 -4.63 16.58
N ALA A 91 8.55 -3.43 16.00
CA ALA A 91 8.64 -2.18 16.75
C ALA A 91 7.48 -2.00 17.75
N PHE A 92 6.25 -2.36 17.36
CA PHE A 92 5.10 -2.28 18.26
C PHE A 92 5.18 -3.30 19.40
N VAL A 93 5.63 -4.52 19.13
CA VAL A 93 5.84 -5.55 20.15
C VAL A 93 6.92 -5.12 21.13
N ASP A 94 8.06 -4.66 20.65
CA ASP A 94 9.20 -4.21 21.48
C ASP A 94 8.85 -2.99 22.35
N SER A 95 7.93 -2.15 21.87
CA SER A 95 7.43 -1.00 22.66
C SER A 95 6.51 -1.42 23.82
N GLY A 96 6.14 -2.69 23.92
CA GLY A 96 5.18 -3.19 24.92
C GLY A 96 3.73 -2.83 24.60
N MET A 97 3.42 -2.51 23.34
CA MET A 97 2.04 -2.22 22.92
C MET A 97 1.14 -3.44 23.14
N PRO A 98 -0.08 -3.27 23.70
CA PRO A 98 -1.04 -4.38 23.83
C PRO A 98 -1.33 -5.03 22.49
N GLU A 99 -1.40 -6.37 22.44
CA GLU A 99 -1.55 -7.13 21.19
C GLU A 99 -2.76 -6.68 20.36
N ALA A 100 -3.89 -6.37 21.00
CA ALA A 100 -5.07 -5.85 20.30
C ALA A 100 -4.77 -4.53 19.56
N SER A 101 -3.95 -3.66 20.15
CA SER A 101 -3.51 -2.40 19.54
C SER A 101 -2.51 -2.64 18.41
N VAL A 102 -1.58 -3.59 18.59
CA VAL A 102 -0.65 -4.01 17.52
C VAL A 102 -1.44 -4.45 16.29
N ARG A 103 -2.40 -5.37 16.45
CA ARG A 103 -3.25 -5.87 15.36
C ARG A 103 -4.06 -4.76 14.69
N ALA A 104 -4.62 -3.83 15.48
CA ALA A 104 -5.38 -2.71 14.94
C ALA A 104 -4.49 -1.76 14.12
N ASN A 105 -3.29 -1.44 14.62
CA ASN A 105 -2.36 -0.55 13.91
C ASN A 105 -1.79 -1.18 12.65
N ILE A 106 -1.47 -2.48 12.63
CA ILE A 106 -1.05 -3.18 11.40
C ILE A 106 -2.17 -3.17 10.37
N LYS A 107 -3.42 -3.46 10.75
CA LYS A 107 -4.58 -3.39 9.83
C LYS A 107 -4.81 -1.98 9.30
N LEU A 108 -4.67 -0.96 10.14
CA LEU A 108 -4.76 0.44 9.73
C LEU A 108 -3.65 0.80 8.71
N THR A 109 -2.42 0.36 8.96
CA THR A 109 -1.30 0.56 8.03
C THR A 109 -1.56 -0.12 6.69
N ILE A 110 -2.14 -1.33 6.68
CA ILE A 110 -2.47 -2.03 5.44
C ILE A 110 -3.59 -1.32 4.68
N SER A 111 -4.68 -0.90 5.34
CA SER A 111 -5.80 -0.25 4.68
C SER A 111 -5.47 1.12 4.10
N GLY A 112 -4.53 1.84 4.69
CA GLY A 112 -4.11 3.17 4.23
C GLY A 112 -2.77 3.22 3.50
N GLY A 113 -2.06 2.09 3.37
CA GLY A 113 -0.70 2.06 2.83
C GLY A 113 -0.54 1.36 1.48
N GLN A 114 -1.60 0.78 0.92
CA GLN A 114 -1.51 0.03 -0.34
C GLN A 114 -1.91 0.87 -1.56
N ASN A 115 -3.04 1.53 -1.50
CA ASN A 115 -3.61 2.18 -2.68
C ASN A 115 -2.95 3.51 -2.99
N GLU A 116 -2.70 4.35 -2.00
CA GLU A 116 -2.15 5.67 -2.19
C GLU A 116 -0.75 5.65 -2.82
N PRO A 117 0.21 4.82 -2.38
CA PRO A 117 1.50 4.70 -3.06
C PRO A 117 1.37 4.11 -4.46
N ARG A 118 0.51 3.08 -4.66
CA ARG A 118 0.23 2.53 -6.00
C ARG A 118 -0.24 3.61 -6.96
N ASP A 119 -1.22 4.40 -6.54
CA ASP A 119 -1.84 5.43 -7.37
C ASP A 119 -0.87 6.59 -7.61
N ALA A 120 -0.06 6.96 -6.61
CA ALA A 120 0.98 7.97 -6.77
C ALA A 120 2.09 7.52 -7.73
N ILE A 121 2.54 6.27 -7.67
CA ILE A 121 3.52 5.69 -8.60
C ILE A 121 2.96 5.70 -10.03
N ALA A 122 1.75 5.16 -10.21
CA ALA A 122 1.12 5.09 -11.53
C ALA A 122 0.86 6.48 -12.12
N GLY A 123 0.38 7.40 -11.29
CA GLY A 123 0.08 8.76 -11.70
C GLY A 123 1.33 9.58 -12.03
N THR A 124 2.43 9.40 -11.31
CA THR A 124 3.71 10.05 -11.64
C THR A 124 4.18 9.64 -13.03
N VAL A 125 4.13 8.35 -13.36
CA VAL A 125 4.51 7.89 -14.69
C VAL A 125 3.56 8.41 -15.77
N TRP A 126 2.24 8.40 -15.51
CA TRP A 126 1.27 9.01 -16.41
C TRP A 126 1.56 10.50 -16.66
N ALA A 127 1.87 11.26 -15.60
CA ALA A 127 2.20 12.68 -15.71
C ALA A 127 3.44 12.90 -16.57
N LEU A 128 4.50 12.14 -16.37
CA LEU A 128 5.73 12.24 -17.16
C LEU A 128 5.51 11.87 -18.64
N LEU A 129 4.71 10.84 -18.93
CA LEU A 129 4.39 10.42 -20.29
C LEU A 129 3.50 11.44 -21.03
N THR A 130 2.67 12.18 -20.31
CA THR A 130 1.78 13.21 -20.89
C THR A 130 2.43 14.59 -20.94
N HIS A 131 3.54 14.80 -20.25
CA HIS A 131 4.29 16.06 -20.22
C HIS A 131 5.75 15.86 -20.63
N PRO A 132 6.03 15.63 -21.93
CA PRO A 132 7.39 15.26 -22.41
C PRO A 132 8.47 16.29 -22.09
N GLN A 133 8.10 17.58 -21.97
CA GLN A 133 9.04 18.62 -21.56
C GLN A 133 9.52 18.45 -20.10
N GLN A 134 8.64 18.01 -19.20
CA GLN A 134 9.00 17.70 -17.82
C GLN A 134 9.82 16.42 -17.74
N HIS A 135 9.46 15.41 -18.53
CA HIS A 135 10.21 14.16 -18.61
C HIS A 135 11.67 14.40 -19.08
N ALA A 136 11.87 15.28 -20.08
CA ALA A 136 13.20 15.64 -20.56
C ALA A 136 14.11 16.26 -19.49
N LEU A 137 13.55 16.94 -18.49
CA LEU A 137 14.34 17.49 -17.37
C LEU A 137 14.88 16.38 -16.46
N ILE A 138 14.18 15.27 -16.34
CA ILE A 138 14.65 14.09 -15.59
C ILE A 138 15.70 13.35 -16.43
N GLU A 139 15.45 13.13 -17.73
CA GLU A 139 16.39 12.46 -18.62
C GLU A 139 17.72 13.21 -18.72
N SER A 140 17.70 14.56 -18.63
CA SER A 140 18.91 15.38 -18.60
C SER A 140 19.64 15.36 -17.25
N GLY A 141 19.06 14.75 -16.21
CA GLY A 141 19.61 14.71 -14.86
C GLY A 141 19.45 16.03 -14.08
N GLN A 142 18.65 16.98 -14.58
CA GLN A 142 18.35 18.22 -13.85
C GLN A 142 17.48 17.97 -12.63
N TYR A 143 16.53 17.02 -12.71
CA TYR A 143 15.68 16.56 -11.62
C TYR A 143 15.71 15.03 -11.54
N THR A 144 15.31 14.50 -10.40
CA THR A 144 15.23 13.04 -10.14
C THR A 144 13.78 12.53 -10.28
N TYR A 145 13.61 11.22 -10.38
CA TYR A 145 12.29 10.61 -10.29
C TYR A 145 11.62 10.83 -8.92
N THR A 146 12.42 11.01 -7.85
CA THR A 146 11.90 11.37 -6.52
C THR A 146 11.29 12.76 -6.55
N ASP A 147 11.97 13.75 -7.16
CA ASP A 147 11.41 15.10 -7.31
C ASP A 147 10.10 15.09 -8.10
N ALA A 148 10.00 14.28 -9.15
CA ALA A 148 8.79 14.12 -9.93
C ALA A 148 7.65 13.47 -9.12
N PHE A 149 7.97 12.49 -8.29
CA PHE A 149 7.00 11.84 -7.41
C PHE A 149 6.46 12.80 -6.35
N GLU A 150 7.36 13.56 -5.70
CA GLU A 150 6.97 14.55 -4.70
C GLU A 150 6.11 15.67 -5.31
N GLU A 151 6.46 16.16 -6.50
CA GLU A 151 5.67 17.16 -7.21
C GLU A 151 4.32 16.61 -7.66
N TYR A 152 4.26 15.36 -8.15
CA TYR A 152 3.00 14.72 -8.47
C TYR A 152 2.08 14.61 -7.24
N ALA A 153 2.61 14.14 -6.11
CA ALA A 153 1.86 14.03 -4.85
C ALA A 153 1.36 15.39 -4.33
N ARG A 154 2.13 16.46 -4.58
CA ARG A 154 1.71 17.83 -4.27
C ARG A 154 0.62 18.34 -5.21
N TRP A 155 0.74 18.06 -6.50
CA TRP A 155 -0.18 18.54 -7.56
C TRP A 155 -1.50 17.77 -7.56
N ILE A 156 -1.43 16.46 -7.56
CA ILE A 156 -2.59 15.55 -7.52
C ILE A 156 -2.42 14.66 -6.29
N SER A 157 -3.12 15.01 -5.21
CA SER A 157 -3.15 14.13 -4.04
C SER A 157 -3.76 12.78 -4.40
N PRO A 158 -3.18 11.63 -4.02
CA PRO A 158 -3.80 10.32 -4.16
C PRO A 158 -5.13 10.21 -3.38
N ILE A 159 -5.34 11.08 -2.39
CA ILE A 159 -6.62 11.23 -1.67
C ILE A 159 -7.28 12.53 -2.13
N GLY A 160 -8.20 12.41 -3.10
CA GLY A 160 -8.87 13.58 -3.69
C GLY A 160 -9.91 14.23 -2.79
N MET A 161 -10.51 13.49 -1.85
CA MET A 161 -11.54 14.00 -0.95
C MET A 161 -11.54 13.24 0.37
N SER A 162 -11.59 13.98 1.49
CA SER A 162 -11.82 13.41 2.82
C SER A 162 -13.12 13.99 3.39
N PRO A 163 -14.18 13.18 3.58
CA PRO A 163 -15.43 13.66 4.17
C PRO A 163 -15.20 14.05 5.64
N ARG A 164 -15.74 15.19 6.04
CA ARG A 164 -15.74 15.66 7.44
C ARG A 164 -17.16 15.82 7.92
N ARG A 165 -17.41 15.42 9.15
CA ARG A 165 -18.62 15.74 9.86
C ARG A 165 -18.40 17.04 10.63
N VAL A 166 -19.29 18.03 10.45
CA VAL A 166 -19.30 19.24 11.29
C VAL A 166 -19.95 18.82 12.62
N ALA A 167 -19.28 19.16 13.72
CA ALA A 167 -19.79 18.91 15.06
C ALA A 167 -20.88 19.93 15.42
#